data_9e4670aca8cdff0e2291985e614b173d
#
_entry.id   9e4670aca8cdff0e2291985e614b173d
#
_cell.length_a   1.000
_cell.length_b   1.000
_cell.length_c   1.000
_cell.angle_alpha   90.00
_cell.angle_beta   90.00
_cell.angle_gamma   90.00
#
_symmetry.space_group_name_H-M   'P 1'
#
loop_
_entity.id
_entity.type
_entity.pdbx_description
1 polymer ?
#
loop_
_entity_poly.entity_id
_entity_poly.type
_entity_poly.pdbx_seq_one_letter_code
_entity_poly.pdbx_strand_id
1 'polypeptide(L)'
;SLLFLKGGRFNFNHCNFMGYGNAQSPAIGIRNYYDDPTVGSDITEGVLYNSVISGNLETEIVMDTIQNFSGQLNFDIQHCFLQAEEEYEDSFYENCIWRIELDNFMLPGFNNISEFDFGFSNSSVLQGAGFGTAVFTDILGNFRNNPPDIGAIEQN
;
A
#
# COMPACT_ATOMS: atom_id res chain seq x y z
N SER A 1 -6.16 -0.96 -12.85
CA SER A 1 -5.90 -1.12 -11.41
C SER A 1 -6.43 -2.46 -10.95
N LEU A 2 -5.69 -3.11 -10.05
CA LEU A 2 -6.16 -4.28 -9.32
C LEU A 2 -7.30 -3.90 -8.37
N LEU A 3 -7.17 -2.75 -7.72
CA LEU A 3 -8.16 -2.19 -6.83
C LEU A 3 -8.41 -0.73 -7.21
N PHE A 4 -9.68 -0.38 -7.37
CA PHE A 4 -10.08 0.97 -7.67
C PHE A 4 -11.15 1.44 -6.69
N LEU A 5 -10.78 2.38 -5.83
CA LEU A 5 -11.62 2.92 -4.77
C LEU A 5 -12.17 4.29 -5.19
N LYS A 6 -13.48 4.45 -5.08
CA LYS A 6 -14.20 5.65 -5.53
C LYS A 6 -15.08 6.20 -4.40
N GLY A 7 -14.43 6.82 -3.42
CA GLY A 7 -15.12 7.31 -2.22
C GLY A 7 -15.45 6.21 -1.22
N GLY A 8 -16.19 6.57 -0.17
CA GLY A 8 -16.68 5.65 0.84
C GLY A 8 -15.71 5.40 2.00
N ARG A 9 -15.65 4.14 2.45
CA ARG A 9 -14.84 3.71 3.59
C ARG A 9 -14.10 2.42 3.25
N PHE A 10 -12.82 2.37 3.55
CA PHE A 10 -12.00 1.17 3.38
C PHE A 10 -10.92 1.10 4.46
N ASN A 11 -10.53 -0.12 4.80
CA ASN A 11 -9.49 -0.38 5.79
C ASN A 11 -8.73 -1.65 5.39
N PHE A 12 -7.45 -1.48 5.07
CA PHE A 12 -6.55 -2.55 4.69
C PHE A 12 -5.36 -2.60 5.65
N ASN A 13 -5.17 -3.74 6.26
CA ASN A 13 -4.07 -3.99 7.18
C ASN A 13 -3.26 -5.20 6.71
N HIS A 14 -1.95 -5.07 6.66
CA HIS A 14 -1.05 -6.16 6.28
C HIS A 14 -1.41 -6.82 4.95
N CYS A 15 -1.74 -6.00 3.93
CA CYS A 15 -2.10 -6.46 2.60
C CYS A 15 -0.95 -6.31 1.61
N ASN A 16 -0.94 -7.18 0.59
CA ASN A 16 -0.04 -7.05 -0.55
C ASN A 16 -0.87 -6.74 -1.81
N PHE A 17 -0.65 -5.55 -2.38
CA PHE A 17 -1.25 -5.11 -3.64
C PHE A 17 -0.18 -5.18 -4.73
N MET A 18 -0.26 -6.21 -5.57
CA MET A 18 0.80 -6.57 -6.50
C MET A 18 0.39 -6.31 -7.96
N GLY A 19 0.90 -5.21 -8.53
CA GLY A 19 0.66 -4.81 -9.93
C GLY A 19 1.55 -5.53 -10.94
N TYR A 20 1.89 -6.81 -10.69
CA TYR A 20 2.72 -7.59 -11.60
C TYR A 20 1.89 -8.23 -12.73
N GLY A 21 2.49 -8.30 -13.92
CA GLY A 21 1.85 -8.84 -15.12
C GLY A 21 1.85 -7.83 -16.27
N ASN A 22 0.88 -7.91 -17.16
CA ASN A 22 0.72 -7.01 -18.31
C ASN A 22 -0.19 -5.81 -17.99
N ALA A 23 -0.30 -5.43 -16.73
CA ALA A 23 -1.15 -4.32 -16.32
C ALA A 23 -0.58 -2.99 -16.86
N GLN A 24 -1.46 -2.18 -17.44
CA GLN A 24 -1.17 -0.80 -17.84
C GLN A 24 -1.81 0.20 -16.86
N SER A 25 -2.14 -0.28 -15.68
CA SER A 25 -2.81 0.51 -14.64
C SER A 25 -2.19 0.17 -13.28
N PRO A 26 -2.07 1.13 -12.37
CA PRO A 26 -1.47 0.92 -11.06
C PRO A 26 -2.21 -0.16 -10.24
N ALA A 27 -1.52 -0.73 -9.26
CA ALA A 27 -2.11 -1.71 -8.35
C ALA A 27 -3.29 -1.10 -7.58
N ILE A 28 -3.14 0.13 -7.10
CA ILE A 28 -4.21 0.87 -6.43
C ILE A 28 -4.46 2.20 -7.12
N GLY A 29 -5.74 2.48 -7.41
CA GLY A 29 -6.24 3.80 -7.77
C GLY A 29 -7.27 4.26 -6.74
N ILE A 30 -7.11 5.45 -6.20
CA ILE A 30 -8.03 6.06 -5.24
C ILE A 30 -8.57 7.35 -5.84
N ARG A 31 -9.89 7.49 -5.88
CA ARG A 31 -10.59 8.70 -6.31
C ARG A 31 -11.70 9.05 -5.32
N ASN A 32 -12.09 10.31 -5.34
CA ASN A 32 -13.30 10.75 -4.63
C ASN A 32 -14.42 11.18 -5.59
N TYR A 33 -14.42 10.64 -6.81
CA TYR A 33 -15.46 10.85 -7.81
C TYR A 33 -15.66 9.60 -8.68
N TYR A 34 -16.81 9.48 -9.34
CA TYR A 34 -17.10 8.39 -10.27
C TYR A 34 -16.62 8.75 -11.70
N ASP A 35 -17.52 9.26 -12.54
CA ASP A 35 -17.21 9.57 -13.94
C ASP A 35 -17.07 11.07 -14.18
N ASP A 36 -17.75 11.88 -13.36
CA ASP A 36 -17.73 13.33 -13.42
C ASP A 36 -16.85 13.90 -12.30
N PRO A 37 -15.68 14.47 -12.62
CA PRO A 37 -14.78 15.03 -11.62
C PRO A 37 -15.29 16.33 -10.96
N THR A 38 -16.48 16.81 -11.35
CA THR A 38 -17.14 17.95 -10.68
C THR A 38 -18.05 17.49 -9.53
N VAL A 39 -18.35 16.18 -9.44
CA VAL A 39 -19.24 15.59 -8.44
C VAL A 39 -18.44 14.65 -7.54
N GLY A 40 -17.99 15.17 -6.40
CA GLY A 40 -17.21 14.40 -5.44
C GLY A 40 -18.06 13.53 -4.52
N SER A 41 -17.41 12.51 -3.96
CA SER A 41 -17.93 11.66 -2.90
C SER A 41 -16.96 11.69 -1.72
N ASP A 42 -17.49 11.66 -0.51
CA ASP A 42 -16.66 11.60 0.69
C ASP A 42 -15.83 10.31 0.75
N ILE A 43 -14.60 10.44 1.19
CA ILE A 43 -13.82 9.33 1.74
C ILE A 43 -13.81 9.55 3.26
N THR A 44 -14.71 8.83 3.94
CA THR A 44 -14.93 9.01 5.38
C THR A 44 -13.90 8.30 6.24
N GLU A 45 -13.27 7.26 5.69
CA GLU A 45 -12.16 6.54 6.29
C GLU A 45 -11.40 5.78 5.20
N GLY A 46 -10.17 6.15 4.94
CA GLY A 46 -9.27 5.51 3.98
C GLY A 46 -8.01 5.05 4.68
N VAL A 47 -8.00 3.82 5.20
CA VAL A 47 -6.89 3.28 6.00
C VAL A 47 -6.09 2.27 5.21
N LEU A 48 -4.77 2.47 5.16
CA LEU A 48 -3.78 1.49 4.73
C LEU A 48 -2.68 1.40 5.78
N TYR A 49 -2.58 0.27 6.45
CA TYR A 49 -1.55 0.01 7.45
C TYR A 49 -0.71 -1.20 7.08
N ASN A 50 0.60 -1.12 7.33
CA ASN A 50 1.54 -2.23 7.19
C ASN A 50 1.38 -2.98 5.86
N SER A 51 1.11 -2.28 4.77
CA SER A 51 0.77 -2.89 3.48
C SER A 51 1.83 -2.62 2.42
N VAL A 52 1.96 -3.54 1.46
CA VAL A 52 2.87 -3.41 0.32
C VAL A 52 2.08 -3.07 -0.93
N ILE A 53 2.51 -2.02 -1.63
CA ILE A 53 1.99 -1.65 -2.95
C ILE A 53 3.17 -1.62 -3.91
N SER A 54 3.26 -2.62 -4.77
CA SER A 54 4.39 -2.81 -5.68
C SER A 54 3.96 -3.48 -7.00
N GLY A 55 4.77 -3.35 -8.03
CA GLY A 55 4.47 -3.96 -9.33
C GLY A 55 5.49 -3.64 -10.42
N ASN A 56 5.02 -3.68 -11.67
CA ASN A 56 5.83 -3.43 -12.85
C ASN A 56 5.86 -1.96 -13.31
N LEU A 57 4.94 -1.15 -12.84
CA LEU A 57 4.91 0.28 -13.19
C LEU A 57 5.81 1.08 -12.26
N GLU A 58 6.27 2.23 -12.71
CA GLU A 58 7.04 3.18 -11.88
C GLU A 58 6.20 3.66 -10.70
N THR A 59 4.90 3.86 -10.94
CA THR A 59 3.92 4.26 -9.92
C THR A 59 2.79 3.23 -9.83
N GLU A 60 2.65 2.59 -8.67
CA GLU A 60 1.65 1.55 -8.39
C GLU A 60 0.54 2.00 -7.44
N ILE A 61 0.65 3.20 -6.88
CA ILE A 61 -0.41 3.87 -6.12
C ILE A 61 -0.68 5.24 -6.73
N VAL A 62 -1.93 5.50 -7.10
CA VAL A 62 -2.37 6.79 -7.65
C VAL A 62 -3.54 7.32 -6.86
N MET A 63 -3.42 8.57 -6.41
CA MET A 63 -4.49 9.30 -5.76
C MET A 63 -4.95 10.44 -6.68
N ASP A 64 -6.17 10.34 -7.20
CA ASP A 64 -6.77 11.30 -8.12
C ASP A 64 -8.04 11.87 -7.47
N THR A 65 -7.86 12.90 -6.66
CA THR A 65 -8.93 13.54 -5.92
C THR A 65 -9.26 14.91 -6.47
N ILE A 66 -10.53 15.32 -6.31
CA ILE A 66 -10.98 16.65 -6.72
C ILE A 66 -10.25 17.72 -5.91
N GLN A 67 -9.59 18.64 -6.59
CA GLN A 67 -8.95 19.79 -5.98
C GLN A 67 -9.97 20.68 -5.27
N ASN A 68 -9.66 21.11 -4.04
CA ASN A 68 -10.54 21.95 -3.20
C ASN A 68 -11.92 21.31 -2.93
N PHE A 69 -11.97 19.97 -2.81
CA PHE A 69 -13.20 19.28 -2.43
C PHE A 69 -13.67 19.74 -1.04
N SER A 70 -14.95 20.10 -0.94
CA SER A 70 -15.55 20.62 0.30
C SER A 70 -16.03 19.54 1.27
N GLY A 71 -15.99 18.27 0.85
CA GLY A 71 -16.36 17.11 1.67
C GLY A 71 -15.17 16.52 2.43
N GLN A 72 -15.32 15.27 2.85
CA GLN A 72 -14.31 14.56 3.65
C GLN A 72 -13.33 13.79 2.76
N LEU A 73 -12.04 13.98 3.03
CA LEU A 73 -10.95 13.19 2.47
C LEU A 73 -10.06 12.72 3.63
N ASN A 74 -10.55 11.75 4.38
CA ASN A 74 -9.87 11.23 5.56
C ASN A 74 -9.02 10.01 5.18
N PHE A 75 -7.72 10.23 5.07
CA PHE A 75 -6.73 9.18 4.81
C PHE A 75 -5.83 8.99 6.02
N ASP A 76 -5.41 7.74 6.22
CA ASP A 76 -4.43 7.35 7.22
C ASP A 76 -3.61 6.18 6.63
N ILE A 77 -2.41 6.50 6.12
CA ILE A 77 -1.54 5.56 5.42
C ILE A 77 -0.23 5.48 6.19
N GLN A 78 -0.04 4.39 6.93
CA GLN A 78 1.08 4.26 7.84
C GLN A 78 1.86 2.96 7.63
N HIS A 79 3.19 3.07 7.77
CA HIS A 79 4.10 1.92 7.70
C HIS A 79 3.86 1.06 6.45
N CYS A 80 3.63 1.68 5.30
CA CYS A 80 3.45 1.00 4.03
C CYS A 80 4.72 1.04 3.19
N PHE A 81 4.94 0.01 2.37
CA PHE A 81 5.89 0.09 1.26
C PHE A 81 5.14 0.56 0.02
N LEU A 82 5.54 1.71 -0.52
CA LEU A 82 4.85 2.39 -1.60
C LEU A 82 5.77 2.54 -2.82
N GLN A 83 5.37 1.97 -3.95
CA GLN A 83 6.05 2.15 -5.22
C GLN A 83 5.42 3.32 -5.97
N ALA A 84 6.15 4.45 -6.02
CA ALA A 84 5.80 5.65 -6.77
C ALA A 84 7.07 6.32 -7.33
N GLU A 85 6.94 7.16 -8.36
CA GLU A 85 8.05 7.92 -8.95
C GLU A 85 8.59 8.99 -8.01
N GLU A 86 7.75 9.51 -7.13
CA GLU A 86 8.07 10.54 -6.16
C GLU A 86 7.33 10.29 -4.85
N GLU A 87 7.82 10.84 -3.77
CA GLU A 87 7.11 10.87 -2.51
C GLU A 87 5.94 11.86 -2.60
N TYR A 88 4.81 11.46 -2.02
CA TYR A 88 3.68 12.36 -1.86
C TYR A 88 3.81 13.09 -0.51
N GLU A 89 3.94 14.42 -0.56
CA GLU A 89 4.12 15.28 0.63
C GLU A 89 2.82 15.57 1.39
N ASP A 90 1.91 14.62 1.46
CA ASP A 90 0.63 14.79 2.15
C ASP A 90 0.71 14.31 3.60
N SER A 91 0.04 15.02 4.50
CA SER A 91 0.06 14.77 5.94
C SER A 91 -0.58 13.44 6.38
N PHE A 92 -1.16 12.69 5.45
CA PHE A 92 -1.77 11.39 5.73
C PHE A 92 -0.84 10.20 5.48
N TYR A 93 0.40 10.44 5.05
CA TYR A 93 1.44 9.41 4.99
C TYR A 93 2.33 9.50 6.24
N GLU A 94 2.48 8.40 6.95
CA GLU A 94 3.35 8.34 8.13
C GLU A 94 4.23 7.08 8.12
N ASN A 95 5.55 7.26 8.31
CA ASN A 95 6.53 6.18 8.38
C ASN A 95 6.46 5.20 7.18
N CYS A 96 6.10 5.68 6.00
CA CYS A 96 6.08 4.89 4.78
C CYS A 96 7.49 4.76 4.19
N ILE A 97 7.74 3.62 3.56
CA ILE A 97 8.96 3.34 2.80
C ILE A 97 8.67 3.57 1.33
N TRP A 98 9.25 4.60 0.74
CA TRP A 98 9.08 4.91 -0.67
C TRP A 98 10.16 4.19 -1.50
N ARG A 99 9.74 3.54 -2.59
CA ARG A 99 10.69 2.82 -3.45
C ARG A 99 11.78 3.72 -4.02
N ILE A 100 11.48 4.99 -4.27
CA ILE A 100 12.43 5.96 -4.82
C ILE A 100 13.67 6.18 -3.92
N GLU A 101 13.52 5.99 -2.61
CA GLU A 101 14.60 6.12 -1.63
C GLU A 101 15.55 4.92 -1.63
N LEU A 102 15.17 3.82 -2.28
CA LEU A 102 15.88 2.56 -2.21
C LEU A 102 16.71 2.33 -3.47
N ASP A 103 17.97 1.97 -3.30
CA ASP A 103 18.75 1.35 -4.38
C ASP A 103 18.02 0.10 -4.90
N ASN A 104 18.10 -0.15 -6.21
CA ASN A 104 17.40 -1.25 -6.89
C ASN A 104 17.61 -2.65 -6.27
N PHE A 105 18.58 -2.81 -5.39
CA PHE A 105 18.91 -4.06 -4.69
C PHE A 105 18.13 -4.27 -3.38
N MET A 106 17.44 -3.24 -2.87
CA MET A 106 16.73 -3.30 -1.58
C MET A 106 15.20 -3.35 -1.72
N LEU A 107 14.67 -3.61 -2.91
CA LEU A 107 13.25 -3.87 -3.14
C LEU A 107 12.73 -4.94 -2.17
N PRO A 108 11.40 -5.09 -1.99
CA PRO A 108 10.82 -6.05 -1.04
C PRO A 108 11.50 -7.43 -1.04
N GLY A 109 12.10 -7.80 -2.18
CA GLY A 109 12.91 -9.02 -2.28
C GLY A 109 12.06 -10.27 -2.11
N PHE A 110 10.85 -10.27 -2.65
CA PHE A 110 9.97 -11.43 -2.64
C PHE A 110 10.64 -12.63 -3.30
N ASN A 111 10.44 -13.80 -2.71
CA ASN A 111 11.09 -15.05 -3.14
C ASN A 111 10.74 -15.43 -4.57
N ASN A 112 9.46 -15.45 -4.94
CA ASN A 112 9.02 -15.78 -6.29
C ASN A 112 7.63 -15.19 -6.61
N ILE A 113 7.63 -14.01 -7.20
CA ILE A 113 6.40 -13.29 -7.57
C ILE A 113 5.57 -14.08 -8.59
N SER A 114 6.20 -14.81 -9.51
CA SER A 114 5.50 -15.58 -10.55
C SER A 114 4.73 -16.78 -9.99
N GLU A 115 5.11 -17.27 -8.85
CA GLU A 115 4.44 -18.36 -8.12
C GLU A 115 3.62 -17.85 -6.92
N PHE A 116 3.44 -16.53 -6.82
CA PHE A 116 2.74 -15.88 -5.70
C PHE A 116 3.39 -16.15 -4.33
N ASP A 117 4.69 -16.46 -4.30
CA ASP A 117 5.47 -16.54 -3.07
C ASP A 117 5.95 -15.14 -2.67
N PHE A 118 5.19 -14.50 -1.80
CA PHE A 118 5.47 -13.18 -1.25
C PHE A 118 6.25 -13.23 0.08
N GLY A 119 6.82 -14.39 0.44
CA GLY A 119 7.87 -14.47 1.45
C GLY A 119 9.10 -13.68 0.98
N PHE A 120 9.91 -13.22 1.90
CA PHE A 120 11.10 -12.40 1.62
C PHE A 120 12.26 -12.76 2.55
N SER A 121 13.47 -12.29 2.21
CA SER A 121 14.65 -12.58 3.01
C SER A 121 14.74 -11.70 4.27
N ASN A 122 15.51 -12.14 5.26
CA ASN A 122 15.78 -11.37 6.50
C ASN A 122 16.54 -10.05 6.28
N SER A 123 16.93 -9.74 5.05
CA SER A 123 17.51 -8.44 4.66
C SER A 123 16.52 -7.52 3.96
N SER A 124 15.25 -7.91 3.87
CA SER A 124 14.20 -7.09 3.30
C SER A 124 13.94 -5.83 4.14
N VAL A 125 13.65 -4.73 3.46
CA VAL A 125 13.22 -3.49 4.10
C VAL A 125 11.85 -3.61 4.79
N LEU A 126 11.11 -4.67 4.52
CA LEU A 126 9.79 -4.96 5.11
C LEU A 126 9.90 -5.54 6.52
N GLN A 127 11.07 -6.17 6.82
CA GLN A 127 11.24 -6.90 8.08
C GLN A 127 11.24 -5.95 9.29
N GLY A 128 10.31 -6.19 10.22
CA GLY A 128 10.19 -5.42 11.45
C GLY A 128 9.88 -3.93 11.23
N ALA A 129 9.41 -3.54 10.05
CA ALA A 129 9.18 -2.14 9.69
C ALA A 129 7.72 -1.68 9.92
N GLY A 130 6.83 -2.59 10.30
CA GLY A 130 5.45 -2.30 10.62
C GLY A 130 5.24 -1.81 12.06
N PHE A 131 4.01 -1.55 12.40
CA PHE A 131 3.59 -1.25 13.78
C PHE A 131 2.46 -2.18 14.23
N GLY A 132 2.26 -2.30 15.54
CA GLY A 132 1.27 -3.20 16.11
C GLY A 132 -0.16 -2.80 15.75
N THR A 133 -0.90 -3.73 15.16
CA THR A 133 -2.33 -3.59 14.85
C THR A 133 -3.12 -4.71 15.54
N ALA A 134 -4.43 -4.79 15.29
CA ALA A 134 -5.27 -5.89 15.77
C ALA A 134 -5.13 -7.19 14.94
N VAL A 135 -4.23 -7.21 13.94
CA VAL A 135 -3.96 -8.39 13.10
C VAL A 135 -2.77 -9.14 13.69
N PHE A 136 -3.04 -10.16 14.50
CA PHE A 136 -2.05 -10.89 15.27
C PHE A 136 -1.36 -12.04 14.54
N THR A 137 -1.93 -12.48 13.42
CA THR A 137 -1.35 -13.54 12.60
C THR A 137 -1.25 -13.12 11.15
N ASP A 138 -0.29 -13.70 10.44
CA ASP A 138 -0.15 -13.53 9.00
C ASP A 138 -1.13 -14.44 8.23
N ILE A 139 -1.09 -14.38 6.89
CA ILE A 139 -1.97 -15.19 6.03
C ILE A 139 -1.67 -16.70 6.12
N LEU A 140 -0.49 -17.09 6.62
CA LEU A 140 -0.08 -18.48 6.81
C LEU A 140 -0.39 -18.99 8.22
N GLY A 141 -0.89 -18.11 9.12
CA GLY A 141 -1.21 -18.43 10.51
C GLY A 141 -0.04 -18.26 11.48
N ASN A 142 1.10 -17.72 11.06
CA ASN A 142 2.20 -17.40 11.95
C ASN A 142 1.87 -16.16 12.78
N PHE A 143 2.28 -16.17 14.05
CA PHE A 143 2.15 -14.97 14.88
C PHE A 143 3.07 -13.87 14.39
N ARG A 144 2.54 -12.63 14.36
CA ARG A 144 3.35 -11.46 14.04
C ARG A 144 4.26 -11.09 15.20
N ASN A 145 5.48 -10.70 14.85
CA ASN A 145 6.47 -10.16 15.77
C ASN A 145 6.07 -8.77 16.30
N ASN A 146 6.88 -8.19 17.15
CA ASN A 146 6.71 -6.81 17.61
C ASN A 146 8.08 -6.08 17.58
N PRO A 147 8.30 -5.19 16.62
CA PRO A 147 7.38 -4.77 15.56
C PRO A 147 7.14 -5.86 14.51
N PRO A 148 5.96 -5.88 13.86
CA PRO A 148 5.65 -6.84 12.80
C PRO A 148 6.29 -6.45 11.47
N ASP A 149 6.28 -7.38 10.53
CA ASP A 149 6.68 -7.10 9.16
C ASP A 149 5.57 -6.35 8.39
N ILE A 150 5.99 -5.57 7.39
CA ILE A 150 5.07 -4.97 6.43
C ILE A 150 4.62 -6.04 5.42
N GLY A 151 3.31 -6.12 5.15
CA GLY A 151 2.74 -7.04 4.17
C GLY A 151 2.00 -8.22 4.79
N ALA A 152 1.57 -9.13 3.90
CA ALA A 152 0.68 -10.24 4.23
C ALA A 152 1.38 -11.41 4.95
N ILE A 153 2.71 -11.48 4.91
CA ILE A 153 3.53 -12.57 5.48
C ILE A 153 4.45 -12.02 6.55
N GLU A 154 4.59 -12.76 7.64
CA GLU A 154 5.57 -12.54 8.70
C GLU A 154 6.75 -13.49 8.50
N GLN A 155 7.96 -12.93 8.42
CA GLN A 155 9.19 -13.70 8.28
C GLN A 155 9.75 -14.05 9.66
N ASN A 156 9.87 -15.34 9.96
CA ASN A 156 10.38 -15.87 11.23
C ASN A 156 11.83 -16.32 11.15
#